data_113be632c06f5f08e2d0dfc8bfa12b6c
#
_entry.id   113be632c06f5f08e2d0dfc8bfa12b6c
#
_cell.length_a   1.000
_cell.length_b   1.000
_cell.length_c   1.000
_cell.angle_alpha   90.00
_cell.angle_beta   90.00
_cell.angle_gamma   90.00
#
_symmetry.space_group_name_H-M   'P 1'
#
loop_
_entity.id
_entity.type
_entity.pdbx_description
1 polymer ?
#
loop_
_entity_poly.entity_id
_entity_poly.type
_entity_poly.pdbx_seq_one_letter_code
_entity_poly.pdbx_strand_id
1 'polypeptide(L)'
;MKSKLLQYFPMLFHLHLILELNDQKLNEGPLINFLGKPAPTASFLAELALRMKLDIIPIKFQRTSKYKSTITFMEKIKSPPSHLKHHYKVNKILEEVNSIISSWILEKPDQWFWVHRRWSKKFYKT
;
A
#
# COMPACT_ATOMS: atom_id res chain seq x y z
N MET A 1 30.70 0.33 11.46
CA MET A 1 29.31 0.17 11.90
C MET A 1 28.44 -0.01 10.67
N LYS A 2 28.25 -1.26 10.23
CA LYS A 2 27.32 -1.53 9.13
C LYS A 2 25.92 -1.26 9.67
N SER A 3 25.31 -0.19 9.19
CA SER A 3 24.01 0.23 9.69
C SER A 3 22.99 -0.90 9.47
N LYS A 4 22.17 -1.18 10.46
CA LYS A 4 21.01 -2.08 10.35
C LYS A 4 20.09 -1.71 9.17
N LEU A 5 20.25 -0.52 8.64
CA LEU A 5 19.50 -0.02 7.47
C LEU A 5 19.79 -0.82 6.19
N LEU A 6 21.04 -1.25 5.98
CA LEU A 6 21.43 -2.06 4.82
C LEU A 6 20.82 -3.47 4.84
N GLN A 7 20.50 -3.98 6.02
CA GLN A 7 19.86 -5.28 6.19
C GLN A 7 18.39 -5.26 5.72
N TYR A 8 17.74 -4.09 5.76
CA TYR A 8 16.37 -3.91 5.31
C TYR A 8 16.24 -3.41 3.87
N PHE A 9 17.36 -3.09 3.21
CA PHE A 9 17.37 -2.52 1.87
C PHE A 9 16.65 -3.39 0.81
N PRO A 10 16.84 -4.72 0.75
CA PRO A 10 16.07 -5.56 -0.17
C PRO A 10 14.57 -5.58 0.15
N MET A 11 14.24 -5.53 1.44
CA MET A 11 12.86 -5.54 1.93
C MET A 11 12.14 -4.21 1.62
N LEU A 12 12.86 -3.09 1.74
CA LEU A 12 12.37 -1.76 1.37
C LEU A 12 12.11 -1.64 -0.14
N PHE A 13 12.98 -2.20 -0.96
CA PHE A 13 12.79 -2.26 -2.41
C PHE A 13 11.56 -3.08 -2.80
N HIS A 14 11.36 -4.23 -2.17
CA HIS A 14 10.17 -5.05 -2.39
C HIS A 14 8.89 -4.35 -1.94
N LEU A 15 8.94 -3.64 -0.83
CA LEU A 15 7.80 -2.87 -0.33
C LEU A 15 7.43 -1.72 -1.27
N HIS A 16 8.40 -0.99 -1.79
CA HIS A 16 8.17 0.08 -2.76
C HIS A 16 7.53 -0.46 -4.05
N LEU A 17 8.05 -1.56 -4.58
CA LEU A 17 7.50 -2.23 -5.76
C LEU A 17 6.05 -2.70 -5.52
N ILE A 18 5.74 -3.20 -4.34
CA ILE A 18 4.41 -3.69 -3.99
C ILE A 18 3.42 -2.55 -3.77
N LEU A 19 3.83 -1.40 -3.22
CA LEU A 19 2.99 -0.21 -3.13
C LEU A 19 2.65 0.35 -4.51
N GLU A 20 3.57 0.35 -5.45
CA GLU A 20 3.32 0.70 -6.85
C GLU A 20 2.34 -0.28 -7.50
N LEU A 21 2.47 -1.56 -7.24
CA LEU A 21 1.54 -2.61 -7.72
C LEU A 21 0.14 -2.45 -7.12
N ASN A 22 0.01 -1.99 -5.89
CA ASN A 22 -1.30 -1.72 -5.28
C ASN A 22 -2.02 -0.52 -5.89
N ASP A 23 -1.30 0.40 -6.49
CA ASP A 23 -1.85 1.51 -7.24
C ASP A 23 -2.28 1.12 -8.66
N GLN A 24 -1.76 0.03 -9.19
CA GLN A 24 -2.08 -0.43 -10.53
C GLN A 24 -3.50 -1.00 -10.61
N LYS A 25 -4.15 -0.73 -11.74
CA LYS A 25 -5.44 -1.30 -12.07
C LYS A 25 -5.34 -2.83 -12.13
N LEU A 26 -5.96 -3.48 -11.16
CA LEU A 26 -6.28 -4.89 -11.25
C LEU A 26 -7.77 -5.04 -11.53
N ASN A 27 -8.12 -5.81 -12.55
CA ASN A 27 -9.51 -6.16 -12.82
C ASN A 27 -10.01 -7.25 -11.85
N GLU A 28 -9.08 -7.91 -11.16
CA GLU A 28 -9.31 -9.02 -10.26
C GLU A 28 -8.65 -8.74 -8.91
N GLY A 29 -9.29 -9.16 -7.85
CA GLY A 29 -8.84 -8.98 -6.49
C GLY A 29 -9.98 -8.62 -5.54
N PRO A 30 -9.76 -8.72 -4.22
CA PRO A 30 -10.78 -8.33 -3.26
C PRO A 30 -11.10 -6.84 -3.38
N LEU A 31 -12.37 -6.52 -3.18
CA LEU A 31 -12.84 -5.14 -3.14
C LEU A 31 -12.54 -4.57 -1.75
N ILE A 32 -11.57 -3.68 -1.71
CA ILE A 32 -11.13 -3.02 -0.49
C ILE A 32 -11.39 -1.52 -0.62
N ASN A 33 -11.81 -0.89 0.46
CA ASN A 33 -12.06 0.55 0.46
C ASN A 33 -10.79 1.33 0.08
N PHE A 34 -10.93 2.23 -0.87
CA PHE A 34 -9.91 3.17 -1.29
C PHE A 34 -10.55 4.54 -1.53
N LEU A 35 -10.16 5.55 -0.76
CA LEU A 35 -10.78 6.89 -0.79
C LEU A 35 -12.31 6.85 -0.67
N GLY A 36 -12.83 6.01 0.21
CA GLY A 36 -14.26 5.92 0.51
C GLY A 36 -15.09 5.05 -0.44
N LYS A 37 -14.46 4.41 -1.45
CA LYS A 37 -15.16 3.54 -2.40
C LYS A 37 -14.46 2.19 -2.55
N PRO A 38 -15.19 1.08 -2.71
CA PRO A 38 -14.57 -0.22 -2.92
C PRO A 38 -13.81 -0.26 -4.25
N ALA A 39 -12.56 -0.70 -4.18
CA ALA A 39 -11.66 -0.82 -5.32
C ALA A 39 -11.02 -2.20 -5.37
N PRO A 40 -10.90 -2.82 -6.57
CA PRO A 40 -10.14 -4.05 -6.73
C PRO A 40 -8.69 -3.80 -6.29
N THR A 41 -8.18 -4.62 -5.37
CA THR A 41 -6.88 -4.43 -4.75
C THR A 41 -6.04 -5.68 -4.88
N ALA A 42 -4.77 -5.52 -5.29
CA ALA A 42 -3.83 -6.63 -5.39
C ALA A 42 -3.58 -7.26 -4.02
N SER A 43 -3.75 -8.56 -3.91
CA SER A 43 -3.56 -9.30 -2.66
C SER A 43 -2.13 -9.80 -2.45
N PHE A 44 -1.27 -9.71 -3.47
CA PHE A 44 0.06 -10.32 -3.44
C PHE A 44 0.90 -9.89 -2.24
N LEU A 45 0.91 -8.60 -1.90
CA LEU A 45 1.63 -8.08 -0.73
C LEU A 45 1.19 -8.76 0.57
N ALA A 46 -0.11 -8.80 0.78
CA ALA A 46 -0.68 -9.39 2.00
C ALA A 46 -0.44 -10.90 2.07
N GLU A 47 -0.61 -11.59 0.95
CA GLU A 47 -0.32 -13.02 0.84
C GLU A 47 1.15 -13.33 1.15
N LEU A 48 2.07 -12.57 0.56
CA LEU A 48 3.50 -12.74 0.79
C LEU A 48 3.87 -12.48 2.25
N ALA A 49 3.37 -11.38 2.81
CA ALA A 49 3.64 -11.01 4.20
C ALA A 49 3.16 -12.09 5.18
N LEU A 50 1.96 -12.62 4.97
CA LEU A 50 1.40 -13.69 5.81
C LEU A 50 2.15 -15.00 5.66
N ARG A 51 2.46 -15.40 4.42
CA ARG A 51 3.15 -16.65 4.13
C ARG A 51 4.57 -16.69 4.68
N MET A 52 5.29 -15.61 4.53
CA MET A 52 6.70 -15.49 4.94
C MET A 52 6.87 -14.86 6.32
N LYS A 53 5.79 -14.52 7.01
CA LYS A 53 5.81 -13.84 8.33
C LYS A 53 6.65 -12.57 8.31
N LEU A 54 6.45 -11.74 7.28
CA LEU A 54 7.16 -10.49 7.10
C LEU A 54 6.38 -9.32 7.68
N ASP A 55 7.09 -8.35 8.22
CA ASP A 55 6.53 -7.06 8.58
C ASP A 55 6.39 -6.17 7.34
N ILE A 56 5.30 -5.42 7.28
CA ILE A 56 5.06 -4.42 6.24
C ILE A 56 5.34 -3.05 6.84
N ILE A 57 6.32 -2.34 6.29
CA ILE A 57 6.69 -0.99 6.72
C ILE A 57 6.34 -0.01 5.58
N PRO A 58 5.33 0.85 5.76
CA PRO A 58 5.00 1.85 4.75
C PRO A 58 6.10 2.91 4.66
N ILE A 59 6.45 3.28 3.43
CA ILE A 59 7.44 4.31 3.15
C ILE A 59 6.79 5.39 2.31
N LYS A 60 6.74 6.60 2.86
CA LYS A 60 6.22 7.78 2.16
C LYS A 60 7.34 8.53 1.48
N PHE A 61 7.24 8.68 0.17
CA PHE A 61 8.09 9.55 -0.61
C PHE A 61 7.33 10.83 -0.96
N GLN A 62 7.87 11.97 -0.62
CA GLN A 62 7.22 13.26 -0.82
C GLN A 62 8.21 14.29 -1.38
N ARG A 63 7.84 14.92 -2.50
CA ARG A 63 8.59 16.06 -3.00
C ARG A 63 8.27 17.30 -2.16
N THR A 64 9.27 17.90 -1.56
CA THR A 64 9.14 19.08 -0.69
C THR A 64 9.49 20.38 -1.39
N SER A 65 10.32 20.33 -2.44
CA SER A 65 10.66 21.47 -3.30
C SER A 65 11.15 20.98 -4.67
N LYS A 66 11.51 21.91 -5.56
CA LYS A 66 12.01 21.57 -6.91
C LYS A 66 13.16 20.56 -6.89
N TYR A 67 14.02 20.63 -5.88
CA TYR A 67 15.24 19.81 -5.80
C TYR A 67 15.34 18.95 -4.53
N LYS A 68 14.29 18.93 -3.72
CA LYS A 68 14.29 18.18 -2.44
C LYS A 68 13.12 17.22 -2.36
N SER A 69 13.41 16.05 -1.84
CA SER A 69 12.41 15.04 -1.51
C SER A 69 12.66 14.51 -0.11
N THR A 70 11.60 14.14 0.56
CA THR A 70 11.65 13.54 1.90
C THR A 70 11.14 12.11 1.82
N ILE A 71 11.86 11.21 2.44
CA ILE A 71 11.47 9.80 2.61
C ILE A 71 11.14 9.60 4.08
N THR A 72 9.93 9.20 4.37
CA THR A 72 9.46 8.93 5.73
C THR A 72 9.14 7.46 5.90
N PHE A 73 9.79 6.81 6.86
CA PHE A 73 9.50 5.45 7.27
C PHE A 73 8.42 5.49 8.35
N MET A 74 7.30 4.86 8.09
CA MET A 74 6.18 4.78 9.03
C MET A 74 6.35 3.58 9.96
N GLU A 75 5.52 3.50 10.97
CA GLU A 75 5.44 2.31 11.80
C GLU A 75 4.94 1.12 10.97
N LYS A 76 5.39 -0.08 11.33
CA LYS A 76 4.94 -1.29 10.68
C LYS A 76 3.44 -1.49 10.84
N ILE A 77 2.81 -2.05 9.82
CA ILE A 77 1.42 -2.45 9.86
C ILE A 77 1.24 -3.55 10.91
N LYS A 78 0.22 -3.39 11.75
CA LYS A 78 -0.11 -4.40 12.77
C LYS A 78 -0.51 -5.71 12.11
N SER A 79 0.04 -6.81 12.64
CA SER A 79 -0.38 -8.14 12.21
C SER A 79 -1.86 -8.36 12.54
N PRO A 80 -2.65 -8.93 11.62
CA PRO A 80 -4.04 -9.24 11.90
C PRO A 80 -4.15 -10.30 13.00
N PRO A 81 -5.30 -10.35 13.73
CA PRO A 81 -5.51 -11.33 14.77
C PRO A 81 -5.32 -12.76 14.27
N SER A 82 -4.61 -13.59 15.06
CA SER A 82 -4.23 -14.96 14.64
C SER A 82 -5.44 -15.89 14.46
N HIS A 83 -6.56 -15.63 15.15
CA HIS A 83 -7.78 -16.45 15.07
C HIS A 83 -8.59 -16.26 13.77
N LEU A 84 -8.29 -15.22 12.98
CA LEU A 84 -8.99 -14.97 11.73
C LEU A 84 -8.60 -16.00 10.66
N LYS A 85 -9.55 -16.34 9.79
CA LYS A 85 -9.28 -17.11 8.58
C LYS A 85 -8.37 -16.31 7.64
N HIS A 86 -7.61 -17.04 6.82
CA HIS A 86 -6.59 -16.45 5.94
C HIS A 86 -7.11 -15.28 5.10
N HIS A 87 -8.24 -15.44 4.43
CA HIS A 87 -8.80 -14.37 3.58
C HIS A 87 -9.19 -13.10 4.36
N TYR A 88 -9.63 -13.23 5.62
CA TYR A 88 -9.88 -12.08 6.48
C TYR A 88 -8.59 -11.38 6.91
N LYS A 89 -7.52 -12.13 7.15
CA LYS A 89 -6.20 -11.57 7.43
C LYS A 89 -5.68 -10.78 6.24
N VAL A 90 -5.81 -11.33 5.03
CA VAL A 90 -5.46 -10.64 3.78
C VAL A 90 -6.23 -9.32 3.67
N ASN A 91 -7.54 -9.36 3.82
CA ASN A 91 -8.38 -8.16 3.73
C ASN A 91 -8.00 -7.10 4.77
N LYS A 92 -7.72 -7.50 6.00
CA LYS A 92 -7.28 -6.57 7.07
C LYS A 92 -5.99 -5.84 6.72
N ILE A 93 -5.01 -6.55 6.19
CA ILE A 93 -3.75 -5.95 5.73
C ILE A 93 -4.02 -4.95 4.60
N LEU A 94 -4.82 -5.34 3.60
CA LEU A 94 -5.13 -4.48 2.46
C LEU A 94 -5.95 -3.24 2.85
N GLU A 95 -6.87 -3.37 3.81
CA GLU A 95 -7.62 -2.24 4.37
C GLU A 95 -6.67 -1.21 5.00
N GLU A 96 -5.71 -1.68 5.78
CA GLU A 96 -4.71 -0.83 6.42
C GLU A 96 -3.81 -0.13 5.39
N VAL A 97 -3.30 -0.87 4.41
CA VAL A 97 -2.49 -0.33 3.31
C VAL A 97 -3.27 0.74 2.54
N ASN A 98 -4.48 0.44 2.13
CA ASN A 98 -5.31 1.40 1.38
C ASN A 98 -5.67 2.63 2.22
N SER A 99 -5.89 2.47 3.52
CA SER A 99 -6.15 3.58 4.44
C SER A 99 -4.95 4.53 4.52
N ILE A 100 -3.75 3.98 4.65
CA ILE A 100 -2.51 4.76 4.69
C ILE A 100 -2.31 5.52 3.38
N ILE A 101 -2.43 4.85 2.24
CA ILE A 101 -2.28 5.47 0.92
C ILE A 101 -3.34 6.56 0.71
N SER A 102 -4.59 6.29 1.08
CA SER A 102 -5.68 7.27 0.98
C SER A 102 -5.40 8.53 1.79
N SER A 103 -4.86 8.39 3.00
CA SER A 103 -4.50 9.54 3.84
C SER A 103 -3.40 10.39 3.19
N TRP A 104 -2.41 9.76 2.56
CA TRP A 104 -1.34 10.48 1.85
C TRP A 104 -1.86 11.22 0.62
N ILE A 105 -2.78 10.61 -0.14
CA ILE A 105 -3.41 11.24 -1.30
C ILE A 105 -4.23 12.46 -0.87
N LEU A 106 -5.03 12.34 0.19
CA LEU A 106 -5.83 13.45 0.70
C LEU A 106 -4.97 14.59 1.25
N GLU A 107 -3.80 14.29 1.80
CA GLU A 107 -2.84 15.29 2.25
C GLU A 107 -2.22 16.09 1.10
N LYS A 108 -1.87 15.42 -0.02
CA LYS A 108 -1.26 16.02 -1.21
C LYS A 108 -1.78 15.40 -2.50
N PRO A 109 -3.02 15.71 -2.91
CA PRO A 109 -3.64 15.08 -4.08
C PRO A 109 -2.91 15.36 -5.39
N ASP A 110 -2.23 16.49 -5.51
CA ASP A 110 -1.45 16.92 -6.67
C ASP A 110 -0.19 16.07 -6.90
N GLN A 111 0.29 15.37 -5.89
CA GLN A 111 1.46 14.49 -5.99
C GLN A 111 1.10 13.05 -6.36
N TRP A 112 -0.20 12.73 -6.44
CA TRP A 112 -0.66 11.41 -6.85
C TRP A 112 -0.77 11.30 -8.37
N PHE A 113 -0.23 10.21 -8.92
CA PHE A 113 -0.23 9.98 -10.36
C PHE A 113 -1.46 9.17 -10.80
N TRP A 114 -2.49 9.86 -11.24
CA TRP A 114 -3.78 9.31 -11.63
C TRP A 114 -3.79 8.71 -13.04
N VAL A 115 -2.91 7.78 -13.35
CA VAL A 115 -2.80 7.18 -14.70
C VAL A 115 -3.85 6.11 -14.94
N HIS A 116 -4.21 5.36 -13.92
CA HIS A 116 -5.12 4.21 -14.03
C HIS A 116 -6.44 4.45 -13.32
N ARG A 117 -7.51 3.88 -13.87
CA ARG A 117 -8.79 3.82 -13.17
C ARG A 117 -8.68 2.85 -12.00
N ARG A 118 -8.67 3.37 -10.80
CA ARG A 118 -8.53 2.57 -9.58
C ARG A 118 -9.81 1.83 -9.21
N TRP A 119 -10.96 2.41 -9.54
CA TRP A 119 -12.27 1.84 -9.28
C TRP A 119 -12.90 1.23 -10.53
N SER A 120 -14.02 0.50 -10.36
CA SER A 120 -14.78 -0.03 -11.48
C SER A 120 -15.38 1.08 -12.34
N LYS A 121 -15.63 0.78 -13.63
CA LYS A 121 -16.17 1.74 -14.60
C LYS A 121 -17.47 2.43 -14.15
N LYS A 122 -18.29 1.76 -13.34
CA LYS A 122 -19.55 2.31 -12.83
C LYS A 122 -19.41 3.62 -12.06
N PHE A 123 -18.25 3.85 -11.42
CA PHE A 123 -17.99 5.07 -10.67
C PHE A 123 -17.52 6.26 -11.53
N TYR A 124 -17.23 6.03 -12.81
CA TYR A 124 -16.79 7.05 -13.75
C TYR A 124 -17.86 7.44 -14.78
N LYS A 125 -19.03 6.79 -14.74
CA LYS A 125 -20.17 7.20 -15.56
C LYS A 125 -20.92 8.30 -14.82
N THR A 126 -20.85 9.48 -15.33
CA THR A 126 -21.75 10.60 -15.01
C THR A 126 -22.98 10.50 -15.90
#